data_52200a2dbd8432cca0db78d442bb0699
#
_entry.id   52200a2dbd8432cca0db78d442bb0699
#
_cell.length_a   1.000
_cell.length_b   1.000
_cell.length_c   1.000
_cell.angle_alpha   90.00
_cell.angle_beta   90.00
_cell.angle_gamma   90.00
#
_symmetry.space_group_name_H-M   'P 1'
#
loop_
_entity.id
_entity.type
_entity.pdbx_description
1 polymer ?
#
loop_
_entity_poly.entity_id
_entity_poly.type
_entity_poly.pdbx_seq_one_letter_code
_entity_poly.pdbx_strand_id
1 'polypeptide(L)'
;AASDVYKRQEGKVLCVIDLDTVMPNFIFSDFGDFLRSAANTGAEDDKDLNNVNFNMAIFKAFAKGYLESAKVFLLPIEIENLPYAAALFPYMQCVRFLADYINGDTYYKIKYPEHNLVRTKAQFKLLQSAEEYTPEMKEFIKESLV
;
A
#
# COMPACT_ATOMS: atom_id res chain seq x y z
N ALA A 1 2.45 -10.28 -0.59
CA ALA A 1 3.81 -9.97 -0.13
C ALA A 1 4.54 -9.26 -1.26
N ALA A 2 5.04 -8.04 -1.01
CA ALA A 2 5.89 -7.35 -1.97
C ALA A 2 7.21 -8.13 -2.04
N SER A 3 7.37 -8.93 -3.07
CA SER A 3 8.64 -9.62 -3.33
C SER A 3 9.67 -8.61 -3.77
N ASP A 4 10.86 -8.64 -3.17
CA ASP A 4 11.96 -7.79 -3.58
C ASP A 4 12.44 -8.17 -4.98
N VAL A 5 12.89 -7.18 -5.74
CA VAL A 5 13.48 -7.37 -7.06
C VAL A 5 14.95 -6.98 -7.06
N TYR A 6 15.79 -7.89 -7.50
CA TYR A 6 17.20 -7.60 -7.71
C TYR A 6 17.41 -6.86 -9.03
N LYS A 7 17.98 -5.67 -8.97
CA LYS A 7 18.23 -4.80 -10.13
C LYS A 7 19.73 -4.62 -10.37
N ARG A 8 20.13 -4.61 -11.63
CA ARG A 8 21.46 -4.09 -12.00
C ARG A 8 21.50 -2.58 -11.86
N GLN A 9 22.72 -2.00 -11.80
CA GLN A 9 22.94 -0.53 -11.78
C GLN A 9 22.25 0.19 -12.96
N GLU A 10 22.01 -0.51 -14.06
CA GLU A 10 21.31 0.00 -15.25
C GLU A 10 19.77 -0.05 -15.11
N GLY A 11 19.25 -0.38 -13.94
CA GLY A 11 17.78 -0.44 -13.68
C GLY A 11 17.08 -1.67 -14.25
N LYS A 12 17.81 -2.60 -14.86
CA LYS A 12 17.22 -3.83 -15.42
C LYS A 12 16.92 -4.83 -14.31
N VAL A 13 15.67 -5.27 -14.23
CA VAL A 13 15.25 -6.35 -13.31
C VAL A 13 15.91 -7.66 -13.75
N LEU A 14 16.59 -8.33 -12.81
CA LEU A 14 17.24 -9.62 -13.05
C LEU A 14 16.38 -10.80 -12.60
N CYS A 15 15.85 -10.72 -11.39
CA CYS A 15 15.01 -11.75 -10.80
C CYS A 15 14.19 -11.18 -9.65
N VAL A 16 13.15 -11.92 -9.28
CA VAL A 16 12.39 -11.71 -8.05
C VAL A 16 13.07 -12.51 -6.96
N ILE A 17 13.24 -11.91 -5.77
CA ILE A 17 13.83 -12.54 -4.59
C ILE A 17 12.87 -12.41 -3.41
N ASP A 18 13.22 -12.98 -2.25
CA ASP A 18 12.42 -12.91 -1.01
C ASP A 18 11.03 -13.54 -1.18
N LEU A 19 11.04 -14.80 -1.61
CA LEU A 19 9.81 -15.55 -1.92
C LEU A 19 9.22 -16.32 -0.73
N ASP A 20 9.77 -16.16 0.47
CA ASP A 20 9.34 -16.87 1.69
C ASP A 20 7.93 -16.48 2.15
N THR A 21 7.44 -15.31 1.73
CA THR A 21 6.07 -14.84 1.98
C THR A 21 5.08 -15.14 0.86
N VAL A 22 5.50 -15.83 -0.21
CA VAL A 22 4.58 -16.26 -1.28
C VAL A 22 3.70 -17.40 -0.76
N MET A 23 2.43 -17.09 -0.55
CA MET A 23 1.44 -18.02 0.01
C MET A 23 0.03 -17.68 -0.50
N PRO A 24 -0.92 -18.63 -0.43
CA PRO A 24 -2.32 -18.31 -0.67
C PRO A 24 -2.79 -17.20 0.26
N ASN A 25 -3.31 -16.12 -0.31
CA ASN A 25 -3.78 -14.96 0.44
C ASN A 25 -4.83 -14.21 -0.38
N PHE A 26 -5.44 -13.19 0.21
CA PHE A 26 -6.31 -12.27 -0.52
C PHE A 26 -5.49 -11.41 -1.48
N ILE A 27 -5.98 -11.23 -2.71
CA ILE A 27 -5.33 -10.40 -3.73
C ILE A 27 -5.10 -8.94 -3.27
N PHE A 28 -5.95 -8.46 -2.35
CA PHE A 28 -5.82 -7.11 -1.78
C PHE A 28 -4.50 -6.91 -1.03
N SER A 29 -3.85 -7.99 -0.59
CA SER A 29 -2.59 -7.89 0.15
C SER A 29 -1.48 -7.31 -0.72
N ASP A 30 -1.26 -7.85 -1.90
CA ASP A 30 -0.21 -7.37 -2.79
C ASP A 30 -0.54 -6.01 -3.39
N PHE A 31 -1.79 -5.84 -3.84
CA PHE A 31 -2.25 -4.59 -4.43
C PHE A 31 -2.23 -3.44 -3.42
N GLY A 32 -2.72 -3.67 -2.21
CA GLY A 32 -2.81 -2.64 -1.18
C GLY A 32 -1.48 -2.28 -0.56
N ASP A 33 -0.59 -3.26 -0.30
CA ASP A 33 0.71 -2.98 0.32
C ASP A 33 1.64 -2.20 -0.63
N PHE A 34 1.61 -2.51 -1.92
CA PHE A 34 2.30 -1.70 -2.91
C PHE A 34 1.83 -0.25 -2.88
N LEU A 35 0.50 -0.03 -2.90
CA LEU A 35 -0.06 1.33 -2.91
C LEU A 35 0.23 2.08 -1.61
N ARG A 36 0.17 1.42 -0.45
CA ARG A 36 0.54 2.02 0.83
C ARG A 36 1.94 2.62 0.81
N SER A 37 2.86 1.94 0.15
CA SER A 37 4.27 2.38 0.08
C SER A 37 4.52 3.32 -1.09
N ALA A 38 4.10 2.96 -2.30
CA ALA A 38 4.44 3.68 -3.53
C ALA A 38 3.57 4.92 -3.77
N ALA A 39 2.29 4.88 -3.37
CA ALA A 39 1.38 6.01 -3.55
C ALA A 39 1.36 6.98 -2.36
N ASN A 40 2.16 6.76 -1.33
CA ASN A 40 2.35 7.73 -0.25
C ASN A 40 3.35 8.80 -0.70
N THR A 41 2.97 10.07 -0.63
CA THR A 41 3.85 11.19 -0.98
C THR A 41 4.86 11.53 0.13
N GLY A 42 4.55 11.17 1.38
CA GLY A 42 5.42 11.36 2.54
C GLY A 42 6.18 10.09 2.93
N ALA A 43 7.04 10.21 3.93
CA ALA A 43 7.68 9.07 4.55
C ALA A 43 6.70 8.30 5.47
N GLU A 44 7.00 7.02 5.74
CA GLU A 44 6.20 6.22 6.69
C GLU A 44 6.21 6.81 8.11
N ASP A 45 7.29 7.48 8.49
CA ASP A 45 7.51 8.16 9.77
C ASP A 45 7.58 9.69 9.62
N ASP A 46 6.90 10.26 8.62
CA ASP A 46 6.86 11.72 8.43
C ASP A 46 6.14 12.40 9.60
N LYS A 47 6.81 13.36 10.21
CA LYS A 47 6.26 14.15 11.31
C LYS A 47 5.36 15.28 10.83
N ASP A 48 5.59 15.75 9.60
CA ASP A 48 4.74 16.76 8.99
C ASP A 48 3.66 16.07 8.13
N LEU A 49 2.47 15.95 8.69
CA LEU A 49 1.35 15.28 8.04
C LEU A 49 0.85 15.99 6.76
N ASN A 50 1.28 17.23 6.50
CA ASN A 50 0.97 17.89 5.24
C ASN A 50 1.70 17.25 4.05
N ASN A 51 2.81 16.57 4.28
CA ASN A 51 3.53 15.83 3.26
C ASN A 51 2.85 14.51 2.88
N VAL A 52 1.99 13.98 3.77
CA VAL A 52 1.39 12.65 3.65
C VAL A 52 0.07 12.74 2.92
N ASN A 53 0.07 12.33 1.65
CA ASN A 53 -1.11 12.29 0.80
C ASN A 53 -1.07 11.07 -0.11
N PHE A 54 -2.24 10.64 -0.59
CA PHE A 54 -2.35 9.56 -1.55
C PHE A 54 -2.19 10.09 -2.98
N ASN A 55 -1.30 9.46 -3.75
CA ASN A 55 -0.99 9.87 -5.13
C ASN A 55 -1.81 9.07 -6.13
N MET A 56 -2.88 9.69 -6.66
CA MET A 56 -3.76 9.09 -7.66
C MET A 56 -3.08 8.77 -8.99
N ALA A 57 -2.04 9.50 -9.39
CA ALA A 57 -1.32 9.19 -10.63
C ALA A 57 -0.59 7.84 -10.52
N ILE A 58 0.00 7.56 -9.35
CA ILE A 58 0.63 6.25 -9.06
C ILE A 58 -0.43 5.16 -9.00
N PHE A 59 -1.57 5.40 -8.34
CA PHE A 59 -2.67 4.45 -8.32
C PHE A 59 -3.11 4.08 -9.75
N LYS A 60 -3.38 5.07 -10.59
CA LYS A 60 -3.84 4.85 -11.98
C LYS A 60 -2.83 4.05 -12.80
N ALA A 61 -1.54 4.42 -12.71
CA ALA A 61 -0.48 3.72 -13.43
C ALA A 61 -0.34 2.27 -12.98
N PHE A 62 -0.34 2.04 -11.66
CA PHE A 62 -0.21 0.70 -11.09
C PHE A 62 -1.46 -0.16 -11.38
N ALA A 63 -2.66 0.36 -11.12
CA ALA A 63 -3.90 -0.37 -11.34
C ALA A 63 -4.07 -0.78 -12.81
N LYS A 64 -3.69 0.08 -13.76
CA LYS A 64 -3.70 -0.24 -15.18
C LYS A 64 -2.78 -1.43 -15.49
N GLY A 65 -1.51 -1.35 -15.11
CA GLY A 65 -0.55 -2.44 -15.35
C GLY A 65 -0.91 -3.74 -14.62
N TYR A 66 -1.45 -3.63 -13.40
CA TYR A 66 -1.93 -4.77 -12.65
C TYR A 66 -3.10 -5.47 -13.35
N LEU A 67 -4.12 -4.72 -13.79
CA LEU A 67 -5.28 -5.27 -14.50
C LEU A 67 -4.91 -5.86 -15.87
N GLU A 68 -3.97 -5.27 -16.60
CA GLU A 68 -3.48 -5.83 -17.87
C GLU A 68 -3.00 -7.27 -17.71
N SER A 69 -2.38 -7.61 -16.59
CA SER A 69 -1.83 -8.93 -16.31
C SER A 69 -2.76 -9.82 -15.48
N ALA A 70 -3.47 -9.25 -14.51
CA ALA A 70 -4.19 -10.00 -13.48
C ALA A 70 -5.67 -10.25 -13.81
N LYS A 71 -6.29 -9.44 -14.67
CA LYS A 71 -7.73 -9.59 -14.99
C LYS A 71 -8.14 -10.98 -15.48
N VAL A 72 -7.21 -11.77 -15.99
CA VAL A 72 -7.47 -13.11 -16.52
C VAL A 72 -7.78 -14.14 -15.42
N PHE A 73 -7.37 -13.89 -14.19
CA PHE A 73 -7.61 -14.78 -13.05
C PHE A 73 -8.40 -14.14 -11.90
N LEU A 74 -8.59 -12.82 -11.92
CA LEU A 74 -9.35 -12.12 -10.89
C LEU A 74 -10.86 -12.31 -11.07
N LEU A 75 -11.56 -12.45 -9.95
CA LEU A 75 -13.02 -12.45 -9.96
C LEU A 75 -13.56 -11.02 -10.14
N PRO A 76 -14.73 -10.84 -10.77
CA PRO A 76 -15.33 -9.51 -10.92
C PRO A 76 -15.47 -8.74 -9.59
N ILE A 77 -15.86 -9.43 -8.52
CA ILE A 77 -15.98 -8.84 -7.18
C ILE A 77 -14.62 -8.39 -6.61
N GLU A 78 -13.54 -9.07 -6.95
CA GLU A 78 -12.19 -8.69 -6.52
C GLU A 78 -11.76 -7.41 -7.24
N ILE A 79 -12.00 -7.34 -8.56
CA ILE A 79 -11.66 -6.15 -9.35
C ILE A 79 -12.45 -4.93 -8.85
N GLU A 80 -13.75 -5.08 -8.64
CA GLU A 80 -14.62 -4.02 -8.12
C GLU A 80 -14.13 -3.46 -6.79
N ASN A 81 -13.53 -4.31 -5.95
CA ASN A 81 -13.06 -3.96 -4.61
C ASN A 81 -11.56 -3.63 -4.52
N LEU A 82 -10.81 -3.58 -5.63
CA LEU A 82 -9.40 -3.13 -5.62
C LEU A 82 -9.21 -1.75 -4.95
N PRO A 83 -10.09 -0.75 -5.16
CA PRO A 83 -10.00 0.53 -4.44
C PRO A 83 -10.03 0.41 -2.92
N TYR A 84 -10.75 -0.56 -2.38
CA TYR A 84 -10.78 -0.82 -0.95
C TYR A 84 -9.40 -1.21 -0.38
N ALA A 85 -8.60 -1.94 -1.16
CA ALA A 85 -7.26 -2.33 -0.74
C ALA A 85 -6.33 -1.13 -0.47
N ALA A 86 -6.51 -0.03 -1.21
CA ALA A 86 -5.74 1.19 -1.04
C ALA A 86 -5.94 1.84 0.34
N ALA A 87 -7.13 1.71 0.93
CA ALA A 87 -7.44 2.19 2.27
C ALA A 87 -7.14 1.14 3.35
N LEU A 88 -7.39 -0.14 3.05
CA LEU A 88 -7.23 -1.25 3.99
C LEU A 88 -5.80 -1.36 4.54
N PHE A 89 -4.80 -1.22 3.69
CA PHE A 89 -3.41 -1.41 4.12
C PHE A 89 -2.86 -0.28 4.99
N PRO A 90 -3.08 1.01 4.70
CA PRO A 90 -2.80 2.07 5.67
C PRO A 90 -3.54 1.87 7.00
N TYR A 91 -4.80 1.44 6.97
CA TYR A 91 -5.55 1.13 8.18
C TYR A 91 -4.90 0.01 9.01
N MET A 92 -4.60 -1.12 8.37
CA MET A 92 -3.94 -2.25 9.04
C MET A 92 -2.62 -1.85 9.67
N GLN A 93 -1.79 -1.10 8.94
CA GLN A 93 -0.49 -0.69 9.43
C GLN A 93 -0.59 0.38 10.53
N CYS A 94 -1.58 1.28 10.44
CA CYS A 94 -1.91 2.22 11.50
C CYS A 94 -2.23 1.50 12.81
N VAL A 95 -3.11 0.49 12.76
CA VAL A 95 -3.49 -0.31 13.94
C VAL A 95 -2.29 -1.09 14.50
N ARG A 96 -1.45 -1.66 13.66
CA ARG A 96 -0.25 -2.41 14.07
C ARG A 96 0.77 -1.52 14.79
N PHE A 97 1.06 -0.32 14.26
CA PHE A 97 1.96 0.61 14.92
C PHE A 97 1.39 1.14 16.24
N LEU A 98 0.08 1.43 16.27
CA LEU A 98 -0.57 1.88 17.49
C LEU A 98 -0.55 0.79 18.57
N ALA A 99 -0.86 -0.45 18.19
CA ALA A 99 -0.84 -1.57 19.12
C ALA A 99 0.55 -1.80 19.69
N ASP A 100 1.59 -1.73 18.86
CA ASP A 100 2.96 -1.88 19.33
C ASP A 100 3.38 -0.74 20.28
N TYR A 101 3.03 0.50 19.94
CA TYR A 101 3.26 1.65 20.82
C TYR A 101 2.60 1.48 22.21
N ILE A 102 1.34 1.04 22.24
CA ILE A 102 0.61 0.79 23.50
C ILE A 102 1.26 -0.34 24.30
N ASN A 103 1.81 -1.35 23.61
CA ASN A 103 2.47 -2.50 24.24
C ASN A 103 3.96 -2.24 24.57
N GLY A 104 4.44 -1.00 24.46
CA GLY A 104 5.80 -0.63 24.83
C GLY A 104 6.86 -0.84 23.75
N ASP A 105 6.49 -0.76 22.48
CA ASP A 105 7.40 -0.81 21.31
C ASP A 105 8.25 -2.09 21.26
N THR A 106 7.61 -3.25 21.39
CA THR A 106 8.28 -4.54 21.51
C THR A 106 8.51 -5.27 20.19
N TYR A 107 7.78 -4.91 19.13
CA TYR A 107 7.80 -5.61 17.84
C TYR A 107 8.61 -4.86 16.78
N TYR A 108 8.29 -3.59 16.53
CA TYR A 108 8.98 -2.79 15.51
C TYR A 108 10.21 -2.08 16.09
N LYS A 109 11.30 -2.07 15.32
CA LYS A 109 12.47 -1.25 15.69
C LYS A 109 12.10 0.23 15.71
N ILE A 110 12.33 0.87 16.84
CA ILE A 110 12.15 2.31 16.99
C ILE A 110 13.51 3.03 16.94
N LYS A 111 13.53 4.25 16.41
CA LYS A 111 14.71 5.13 16.36
C LYS A 111 14.73 6.14 17.52
N TYR A 112 13.57 6.40 18.10
CA TYR A 112 13.35 7.35 19.20
C TYR A 112 12.03 7.01 19.93
N PRO A 113 11.83 7.47 21.15
CA PRO A 113 10.53 7.37 21.83
C PRO A 113 9.41 7.93 20.96
N GLU A 114 8.23 7.33 21.00
CA GLU A 114 7.06 7.71 20.19
C GLU A 114 7.19 7.46 18.64
N HIS A 115 8.24 6.79 18.18
CA HIS A 115 8.42 6.55 16.75
C HIS A 115 7.20 5.82 16.13
N ASN A 116 6.69 4.79 16.79
CA ASN A 116 5.50 4.08 16.32
C ASN A 116 4.22 4.94 16.42
N LEU A 117 4.14 5.88 17.36
CA LEU A 117 3.03 6.83 17.39
C LEU A 117 3.09 7.83 16.22
N VAL A 118 4.29 8.27 15.81
CA VAL A 118 4.47 9.09 14.60
C VAL A 118 4.06 8.32 13.36
N ARG A 119 4.51 7.06 13.22
CA ARG A 119 4.08 6.18 12.13
C ARG A 119 2.56 5.97 12.11
N THR A 120 1.95 5.75 13.26
CA THR A 120 0.49 5.64 13.39
C THR A 120 -0.21 6.86 12.79
N LYS A 121 0.22 8.06 13.16
CA LYS A 121 -0.37 9.31 12.66
C LYS A 121 -0.18 9.47 11.15
N ALA A 122 0.99 9.15 10.63
CA ALA A 122 1.28 9.20 9.20
C ALA A 122 0.39 8.18 8.42
N GLN A 123 0.27 6.94 8.89
CA GLN A 123 -0.59 5.94 8.25
C GLN A 123 -2.08 6.31 8.34
N PHE A 124 -2.51 6.91 9.46
CA PHE A 124 -3.89 7.40 9.59
C PHE A 124 -4.18 8.54 8.62
N LYS A 125 -3.24 9.47 8.44
CA LYS A 125 -3.38 10.54 7.44
C LYS A 125 -3.44 10.00 6.02
N LEU A 126 -2.61 9.01 5.70
CA LEU A 126 -2.62 8.33 4.40
C LEU A 126 -3.96 7.61 4.16
N LEU A 127 -4.49 6.92 5.18
CA LEU A 127 -5.81 6.30 5.14
C LEU A 127 -6.89 7.32 4.78
N GLN A 128 -6.97 8.44 5.49
CA GLN A 128 -7.95 9.48 5.23
C GLN A 128 -7.85 10.00 3.79
N SER A 129 -6.63 10.25 3.32
CA SER A 129 -6.42 10.70 1.94
C SER A 129 -6.83 9.64 0.90
N ALA A 130 -6.54 8.36 1.14
CA ALA A 130 -6.97 7.28 0.25
C ALA A 130 -8.51 7.14 0.21
N GLU A 131 -9.17 7.29 1.36
CA GLU A 131 -10.64 7.26 1.44
C GLU A 131 -11.30 8.38 0.64
N GLU A 132 -10.73 9.59 0.66
CA GLU A 132 -11.19 10.74 -0.14
C GLU A 132 -11.18 10.43 -1.65
N TYR A 133 -10.18 9.66 -2.12
CA TYR A 133 -10.07 9.28 -3.53
C TYR A 133 -10.85 8.01 -3.92
N THR A 134 -11.51 7.34 -2.98
CA THR A 134 -12.24 6.08 -3.27
C THR A 134 -13.24 6.20 -4.42
N PRO A 135 -14.04 7.28 -4.57
CA PRO A 135 -14.96 7.42 -5.71
C PRO A 135 -14.20 7.48 -7.04
N GLU A 136 -13.12 8.27 -7.13
CA GLU A 136 -12.30 8.39 -8.34
C GLU A 136 -11.59 7.08 -8.70
N MET A 137 -11.10 6.35 -7.70
CA MET A 137 -10.51 5.01 -7.89
C MET A 137 -11.52 4.04 -8.50
N LYS A 138 -12.75 4.01 -7.97
CA LYS A 138 -13.83 3.13 -8.47
C LYS A 138 -14.17 3.42 -9.92
N GLU A 139 -14.28 4.71 -10.28
CA GLU A 139 -14.55 5.11 -11.65
C GLU A 139 -13.42 4.69 -12.58
N PHE A 140 -12.17 4.96 -12.21
CA PHE A 140 -11.00 4.56 -12.99
C PHE A 140 -10.91 3.04 -13.23
N ILE A 141 -11.17 2.23 -12.19
CA ILE A 141 -11.17 0.75 -12.32
C ILE A 141 -12.24 0.33 -13.34
N LYS A 142 -13.45 0.90 -13.24
CA LYS A 142 -14.56 0.60 -14.15
C LYS A 142 -14.22 0.96 -15.60
N GLU A 143 -13.66 2.15 -15.85
CA GLU A 143 -13.22 2.58 -17.18
C GLU A 143 -12.10 1.68 -17.75
N SER A 144 -11.23 1.15 -16.90
CA SER A 144 -10.11 0.29 -17.30
C SER A 144 -10.53 -1.13 -17.73
N LEU A 145 -11.80 -1.49 -17.56
CA LEU A 145 -12.34 -2.80 -17.94
C LEU A 145 -12.99 -2.78 -19.32
N VAL A 146 -13.25 -1.62 -19.86
CA VAL A 146 -13.85 -1.42 -21.19
C VAL A 146 -12.75 -1.47 -22.25
#